data_51d74ff14bf74c48469f8b317dd53331
#
_entry.id   51d74ff14bf74c48469f8b317dd53331
#
_cell.length_a   1.000
_cell.length_b   1.000
_cell.length_c   1.000
_cell.angle_alpha   90.00
_cell.angle_beta   90.00
_cell.angle_gamma   90.00
#
_symmetry.space_group_name_H-M   'P 1'
#
loop_
_entity.id
_entity.type
_entity.pdbx_description
1 polymer ?
#
loop_
_entity_poly.entity_id
_entity_poly.type
_entity_poly.pdbx_seq_one_letter_code
_entity_poly.pdbx_strand_id
1 'polypeptide(L)'
;MSEEILIRQGAPTLAGIKTGSLFPCPCEDHEALMTDIRRLNRRLSPKGLCLLPLRFLPGRALLYLYRPAGLRRDLRDAQASELLRQAGYGDESCERCVARLVCRFRESKEFPHEVGLFLSY
;
A
#
# COMPACT_ATOMS: atom_id res chain seq x y z
N MET A 1 -0.72 -7.06 15.23
CA MET A 1 -0.97 -5.65 14.88
C MET A 1 -2.25 -5.19 15.53
N SER A 2 -2.21 -4.07 16.21
CA SER A 2 -3.40 -3.51 16.84
C SER A 2 -4.11 -2.53 15.91
N GLU A 3 -5.40 -2.36 16.11
CA GLU A 3 -6.18 -1.35 15.40
C GLU A 3 -5.66 0.06 15.68
N GLU A 4 -5.14 0.27 16.88
CA GLU A 4 -4.59 1.56 17.27
C GLU A 4 -3.44 2.02 16.39
N ILE A 5 -2.53 1.10 16.03
CA ILE A 5 -1.43 1.41 15.12
C ILE A 5 -1.98 1.80 13.75
N LEU A 6 -2.95 1.05 13.25
CA LEU A 6 -3.58 1.32 11.97
C LEU A 6 -4.23 2.70 11.96
N ILE A 7 -4.97 3.03 13.00
CA ILE A 7 -5.65 4.33 13.11
C ILE A 7 -4.64 5.47 13.15
N ARG A 8 -3.60 5.32 13.97
CA ARG A 8 -2.60 6.38 14.13
C ARG A 8 -1.81 6.63 12.86
N GLN A 9 -1.34 5.56 12.21
CA GLN A 9 -0.48 5.66 11.05
C GLN A 9 -1.24 5.88 9.75
N GLY A 10 -2.48 5.41 9.68
CA GLY A 10 -3.29 5.46 8.47
C GLY A 10 -4.40 6.50 8.50
N ALA A 11 -4.43 7.38 9.50
CA ALA A 11 -5.52 8.31 9.70
C ALA A 11 -5.92 9.12 8.45
N PRO A 12 -5.00 9.72 7.68
CA PRO A 12 -5.40 10.48 6.49
C PRO A 12 -6.06 9.62 5.42
N THR A 13 -5.60 8.38 5.25
CA THR A 13 -6.18 7.45 4.29
C THR A 13 -7.53 6.95 4.77
N LEU A 14 -7.67 6.65 6.06
CA LEU A 14 -8.94 6.24 6.66
C LEU A 14 -10.00 7.34 6.52
N ALA A 15 -9.59 8.58 6.65
CA ALA A 15 -10.49 9.74 6.53
C ALA A 15 -10.79 10.11 5.08
N GLY A 16 -10.15 9.46 4.09
CA GLY A 16 -10.36 9.77 2.69
C GLY A 16 -9.62 11.01 2.19
N ILE A 17 -8.73 11.58 3.00
CA ILE A 17 -7.94 12.76 2.63
C ILE A 17 -6.80 12.36 1.70
N LYS A 18 -6.28 11.15 1.87
CA LYS A 18 -5.14 10.62 1.14
C LYS A 18 -5.50 9.28 0.53
N THR A 19 -4.96 8.96 -0.63
CA THR A 19 -5.23 7.70 -1.31
C THR A 19 -4.53 6.53 -0.63
N GLY A 20 -3.31 6.71 -0.14
CA GLY A 20 -2.55 5.65 0.49
C GLY A 20 -1.60 6.15 1.55
N SER A 21 -1.29 5.27 2.49
CA SER A 21 -0.34 5.50 3.56
C SER A 21 0.63 4.34 3.63
N LEU A 22 1.91 4.65 3.82
CA LEU A 22 2.98 3.70 3.96
C LEU A 22 3.55 3.86 5.36
N PHE A 23 3.60 2.77 6.15
CA PHE A 23 4.07 2.89 7.52
C PHE A 23 4.70 1.59 8.02
N PRO A 24 5.68 1.70 8.93
CA PRO A 24 6.25 0.52 9.58
C PRO A 24 5.32 0.01 10.68
N CYS A 25 5.32 -1.30 10.88
CA CYS A 25 4.58 -1.96 11.94
C CYS A 25 5.51 -2.92 12.66
N PRO A 26 5.63 -2.85 13.99
CA PRO A 26 6.42 -3.82 14.74
C PRO A 26 5.89 -5.23 14.47
N CYS A 27 6.79 -6.16 14.20
CA CYS A 27 6.42 -7.51 13.83
C CYS A 27 7.55 -8.48 14.16
N GLU A 28 7.28 -9.47 15.01
CA GLU A 28 8.22 -10.53 15.31
C GLU A 28 7.82 -11.85 14.64
N ASP A 29 6.52 -12.06 14.43
CA ASP A 29 5.97 -13.24 13.79
C ASP A 29 5.21 -12.84 12.54
N HIS A 30 5.78 -13.18 11.38
CA HIS A 30 5.20 -12.82 10.08
C HIS A 30 3.83 -13.46 9.87
N GLU A 31 3.65 -14.71 10.30
CA GLU A 31 2.37 -15.40 10.12
C GLU A 31 1.28 -14.77 10.98
N ALA A 32 1.61 -14.39 12.21
CA ALA A 32 0.66 -13.73 13.10
C ALA A 32 0.23 -12.38 12.50
N LEU A 33 1.18 -11.64 11.94
CA LEU A 33 0.86 -10.38 11.29
C LEU A 33 -0.04 -10.58 10.06
N MET A 34 0.25 -11.60 9.25
CA MET A 34 -0.60 -11.90 8.08
C MET A 34 -2.02 -12.25 8.50
N THR A 35 -2.19 -12.99 9.59
CA THR A 35 -3.50 -13.30 10.14
C THR A 35 -4.23 -12.03 10.57
N ASP A 36 -3.53 -11.12 11.24
CA ASP A 36 -4.09 -9.84 11.66
C ASP A 36 -4.49 -8.99 10.44
N ILE A 37 -3.66 -8.94 9.41
CA ILE A 37 -3.95 -8.21 8.19
C ILE A 37 -5.22 -8.74 7.52
N ARG A 38 -5.37 -10.07 7.41
CA ARG A 38 -6.57 -10.66 6.82
C ARG A 38 -7.82 -10.32 7.63
N ARG A 39 -7.71 -10.35 8.96
CA ARG A 39 -8.82 -9.99 9.84
C ARG A 39 -9.21 -8.53 9.66
N LEU A 40 -8.24 -7.63 9.62
CA LEU A 40 -8.49 -6.21 9.44
C LEU A 40 -9.10 -5.93 8.05
N ASN A 41 -8.66 -6.63 7.01
CA ASN A 41 -9.19 -6.44 5.66
C ASN A 41 -10.68 -6.83 5.57
N ARG A 42 -11.14 -7.79 6.36
CA ARG A 42 -12.58 -8.11 6.40
C ARG A 42 -13.41 -6.92 6.86
N ARG A 43 -12.85 -6.08 7.72
CA ARG A 43 -13.50 -4.87 8.23
C ARG A 43 -13.26 -3.67 7.32
N LEU A 44 -12.11 -3.61 6.66
CA LEU A 44 -11.73 -2.49 5.80
C LEU A 44 -12.35 -2.58 4.41
N SER A 45 -12.45 -3.79 3.86
CA SER A 45 -12.94 -4.00 2.50
C SER A 45 -14.33 -3.39 2.25
N PRO A 46 -15.33 -3.58 3.12
CA PRO A 46 -16.64 -2.95 2.93
C PRO A 46 -16.57 -1.42 2.95
N LYS A 47 -15.53 -0.85 3.52
CA LYS A 47 -15.32 0.60 3.59
C LYS A 47 -14.48 1.14 2.44
N GLY A 48 -14.12 0.29 1.48
CA GLY A 48 -13.33 0.69 0.34
C GLY A 48 -11.84 0.84 0.63
N LEU A 49 -11.34 0.12 1.62
CA LEU A 49 -9.94 0.16 2.04
C LEU A 49 -9.30 -1.21 1.91
N CYS A 50 -7.98 -1.21 1.71
CA CYS A 50 -7.19 -2.43 1.63
C CYS A 50 -5.85 -2.21 2.33
N LEU A 51 -5.43 -3.21 3.12
CA LEU A 51 -4.15 -3.20 3.82
C LEU A 51 -3.33 -4.38 3.32
N LEU A 52 -2.05 -4.13 2.97
CA LEU A 52 -1.18 -5.22 2.55
C LEU A 52 0.27 -4.97 2.97
N PRO A 53 1.06 -6.04 3.17
CA PRO A 53 2.47 -5.89 3.47
C PRO A 53 3.27 -5.72 2.18
N LEU A 54 4.20 -4.79 2.18
CA LEU A 54 5.13 -4.59 1.05
C LEU A 54 6.44 -5.30 1.29
N ARG A 55 6.94 -5.29 2.52
CA ARG A 55 8.24 -5.87 2.86
C ARG A 55 8.26 -6.28 4.31
N PHE A 56 8.85 -7.45 4.59
CA PHE A 56 9.16 -7.88 5.94
C PHE A 56 10.64 -7.62 6.22
N LEU A 57 10.91 -7.00 7.36
CA LEU A 57 12.25 -6.69 7.84
C LEU A 57 12.43 -7.31 9.22
N PRO A 58 13.68 -7.47 9.72
CA PRO A 58 13.87 -7.95 11.09
C PRO A 58 13.14 -7.03 12.10
N GLY A 59 12.23 -7.62 12.85
CA GLY A 59 11.49 -6.90 13.89
C GLY A 59 10.38 -5.99 13.44
N ARG A 60 10.14 -5.89 12.14
CA ARG A 60 9.08 -5.00 11.62
C ARG A 60 8.66 -5.38 10.22
N ALA A 61 7.53 -4.83 9.80
CA ALA A 61 7.04 -4.94 8.44
C ALA A 61 6.67 -3.56 7.93
N LEU A 62 6.82 -3.36 6.62
CA LEU A 62 6.37 -2.16 5.94
C LEU A 62 5.00 -2.42 5.34
N LEU A 63 3.99 -1.68 5.77
CA LEU A 63 2.61 -1.87 5.37
C LEU A 63 2.12 -0.73 4.50
N TYR A 64 1.19 -1.07 3.61
CA TYR A 64 0.53 -0.13 2.72
C TYR A 64 -0.98 -0.22 2.92
N LEU A 65 -1.59 0.89 3.36
CA LEU A 65 -3.02 1.04 3.49
C LEU A 65 -3.49 1.97 2.37
N TYR A 66 -4.48 1.55 1.58
CA TYR A 66 -4.91 2.37 0.46
C TYR A 66 -6.39 2.22 0.14
N ARG A 67 -6.90 3.17 -0.65
CA ARG A 67 -8.24 3.15 -1.20
C ARG A 67 -8.17 2.76 -2.66
N PRO A 68 -8.55 1.52 -3.03
CA PRO A 68 -8.43 1.08 -4.42
C PRO A 68 -9.12 1.99 -5.44
N ALA A 69 -10.31 2.49 -5.13
CA ALA A 69 -11.02 3.38 -6.05
C ALA A 69 -10.26 4.70 -6.25
N GLY A 70 -9.73 5.27 -5.18
CA GLY A 70 -8.92 6.47 -5.25
C GLY A 70 -7.63 6.26 -6.02
N LEU A 71 -6.97 5.13 -5.78
CA LEU A 71 -5.74 4.78 -6.49
C LEU A 71 -5.99 4.60 -7.98
N ARG A 72 -7.08 3.90 -8.36
CA ARG A 72 -7.44 3.76 -9.78
C ARG A 72 -7.58 5.11 -10.46
N ARG A 73 -8.25 6.05 -9.80
CA ARG A 73 -8.42 7.40 -10.33
C ARG A 73 -7.10 8.12 -10.46
N ASP A 74 -6.25 8.04 -9.44
CA ASP A 74 -4.95 8.72 -9.44
C ASP A 74 -4.01 8.18 -10.52
N LEU A 75 -4.00 6.85 -10.73
CA LEU A 75 -3.13 6.23 -11.73
C LEU A 75 -3.60 6.45 -13.16
N ARG A 76 -4.84 6.90 -13.36
CA ARG A 76 -5.36 7.26 -14.70
C ARG A 76 -4.90 8.64 -15.15
N ASP A 77 -4.43 9.48 -14.24
CA ASP A 77 -3.89 10.78 -14.60
C ASP A 77 -2.76 10.59 -15.62
N ALA A 78 -2.75 11.41 -16.66
CA ALA A 78 -1.81 11.26 -17.77
C ALA A 78 -0.36 11.36 -17.31
N GLN A 79 -0.09 12.27 -16.38
CA GLN A 79 1.26 12.46 -15.85
C GLN A 79 1.69 11.27 -15.01
N ALA A 80 0.80 10.75 -14.16
CA ALA A 80 1.08 9.56 -13.36
C ALA A 80 1.29 8.33 -14.24
N SER A 81 0.46 8.13 -15.27
CA SER A 81 0.61 7.03 -16.21
C SER A 81 1.96 7.07 -16.92
N GLU A 82 2.41 8.26 -17.33
CA GLU A 82 3.69 8.41 -17.99
C GLU A 82 4.85 8.07 -17.06
N LEU A 83 4.80 8.53 -15.81
CA LEU A 83 5.82 8.22 -14.82
C LEU A 83 5.88 6.72 -14.52
N LEU A 84 4.71 6.06 -14.43
CA LEU A 84 4.66 4.61 -14.24
C LEU A 84 5.27 3.87 -15.42
N ARG A 85 4.98 4.30 -16.63
CA ARG A 85 5.53 3.66 -17.83
C ARG A 85 7.06 3.78 -17.86
N GLN A 86 7.61 4.94 -17.48
CA GLN A 86 9.04 5.13 -17.35
C GLN A 86 9.66 4.21 -16.30
N ALA A 87 8.92 3.87 -15.25
CA ALA A 87 9.36 2.95 -14.22
C ALA A 87 9.17 1.47 -14.58
N GLY A 88 8.69 1.19 -15.80
CA GLY A 88 8.54 -0.18 -16.29
C GLY A 88 7.14 -0.77 -16.09
N TYR A 89 6.17 0.01 -15.66
CA TYR A 89 4.78 -0.45 -15.58
C TYR A 89 4.15 -0.36 -16.97
N GLY A 90 3.34 -1.36 -17.30
CA GLY A 90 2.57 -1.33 -18.53
C GLY A 90 1.22 -0.64 -18.32
N ASP A 91 0.38 -0.74 -19.36
CA ASP A 91 -1.00 -0.26 -19.28
C ASP A 91 -1.83 -1.32 -18.54
N GLU A 92 -1.63 -1.41 -17.26
CA GLU A 92 -2.16 -2.47 -16.41
C GLU A 92 -3.30 -1.96 -15.51
N SER A 93 -4.10 -2.90 -14.99
CA SER A 93 -5.11 -2.58 -13.98
C SER A 93 -4.42 -2.07 -12.69
N CYS A 94 -5.19 -1.37 -11.86
CA CYS A 94 -4.71 -0.89 -10.57
C CYS A 94 -4.15 -2.04 -9.72
N GLU A 95 -4.86 -3.17 -9.70
CA GLU A 95 -4.46 -4.34 -8.92
C GLU A 95 -3.11 -4.89 -9.38
N ARG A 96 -2.85 -4.89 -10.68
CA ARG A 96 -1.56 -5.32 -11.23
C ARG A 96 -0.44 -4.33 -10.94
N CYS A 97 -0.75 -3.05 -10.96
CA CYS A 97 0.22 -2.02 -10.58
C CYS A 97 0.64 -2.18 -9.11
N VAL A 98 -0.31 -2.43 -8.22
CA VAL A 98 -0.01 -2.68 -6.81
C VAL A 98 0.83 -3.94 -6.64
N ALA A 99 0.50 -5.02 -7.36
CA ALA A 99 1.26 -6.26 -7.31
C ALA A 99 2.70 -6.04 -7.78
N ARG A 100 2.90 -5.25 -8.83
CA ARG A 100 4.25 -4.91 -9.31
C ARG A 100 5.00 -4.07 -8.29
N LEU A 101 4.33 -3.13 -7.64
CA LEU A 101 4.95 -2.33 -6.58
C LEU A 101 5.46 -3.23 -5.44
N VAL A 102 4.65 -4.21 -5.02
CA VAL A 102 5.07 -5.18 -4.01
C VAL A 102 6.33 -5.93 -4.45
N CYS A 103 6.37 -6.38 -5.70
CA CYS A 103 7.55 -7.06 -6.24
C CYS A 103 8.78 -6.15 -6.22
N ARG A 104 8.62 -4.90 -6.59
CA ARG A 104 9.75 -3.95 -6.61
C ARG A 104 10.30 -3.71 -5.20
N PHE A 105 9.44 -3.69 -4.19
CA PHE A 105 9.89 -3.57 -2.80
C PHE A 105 10.68 -4.79 -2.34
N ARG A 106 10.37 -5.98 -2.88
CA ARG A 106 11.09 -7.21 -2.54
C ARG A 106 12.43 -7.30 -3.25
N GLU A 107 12.54 -6.75 -4.46
CA GLU A 107 13.75 -6.85 -5.29
C GLU A 107 14.80 -5.81 -4.95
N SER A 108 14.42 -4.67 -4.41
CA SER A 108 15.31 -3.54 -4.15
C SER A 108 15.39 -3.25 -2.66
N LYS A 109 16.59 -2.86 -2.20
CA LYS A 109 16.78 -2.38 -0.83
C LYS A 109 16.29 -0.95 -0.65
N GLU A 110 16.21 -0.20 -1.73
CA GLU A 110 15.77 1.19 -1.74
C GLU A 110 14.28 1.27 -2.08
N PHE A 111 13.63 2.37 -1.67
CA PHE A 111 12.25 2.60 -2.05
C PHE A 111 12.18 2.88 -3.55
N PRO A 112 11.25 2.25 -4.27
CA PRO A 112 11.02 2.59 -5.67
C PRO A 112 10.64 4.06 -5.82
N HIS A 113 11.16 4.72 -6.86
CA HIS A 113 10.87 6.13 -7.09
C HIS A 113 9.39 6.41 -7.30
N GLU A 114 8.68 5.47 -7.89
CA GLU A 114 7.26 5.60 -8.22
C GLU A 114 6.34 5.46 -7.01
N VAL A 115 6.86 5.11 -5.82
CA VAL A 115 6.02 4.88 -4.64
C VAL A 115 5.14 6.09 -4.30
N GLY A 116 5.62 7.30 -4.56
CA GLY A 116 4.85 8.52 -4.33
C GLY A 116 3.52 8.56 -5.05
N LEU A 117 3.44 7.96 -6.24
CA LEU A 117 2.20 7.88 -7.02
C LEU A 117 1.13 7.04 -6.33
N PHE A 118 1.54 6.11 -5.48
CA PHE A 118 0.65 5.22 -4.74
C PHE A 118 0.20 5.80 -3.40
N LEU A 119 0.85 6.86 -2.97
CA LEU A 119 0.54 7.53 -1.70
C LEU A 119 -0.32 8.78 -1.91
N SER A 120 -0.26 9.37 -3.03
CA SER A 120 -0.80 10.62 -3.56
C SER A 120 -1.33 11.63 -2.53
N TYR A 121 -1.05 12.83 -2.80
CA TYR A 121 -1.44 13.97 -1.98
C TYR A 121 -2.62 14.69 -2.58
#